data_5894ba557d524862ff3affae8867cea5
#
_entry.id   5894ba557d524862ff3affae8867cea5
#
_cell.length_a   1.000
_cell.length_b   1.000
_cell.length_c   1.000
_cell.angle_alpha   90.00
_cell.angle_beta   90.00
_cell.angle_gamma   90.00
#
_symmetry.space_group_name_H-M   'P 1'
#
loop_
_entity.id
_entity.type
_entity.pdbx_description
1 polymer ?
#
loop_
_entity_poly.entity_id
_entity_poly.type
_entity_poly.pdbx_seq_one_letter_code
_entity_poly.pdbx_strand_id
1 'polypeptide(L)'
;MRHRFTIAVLLLAILAVLPSCASKSTNVFDASFYATPSPIPNDAPGTVIRSETMTAPFPETQAWRVMYTSTGIQGEPIVVTGMVFAPTGPTPPGGRPVVSWSHPTTGLEDQCAPSRAPKPYADVQGLQQFLELGWVVVATDYQGLGTDGMHPYLVGASEAQGTIDIVRAARNMVDETGASTRWFAFGHSQGGQAVLFAGQIAAAYAPDLQLLAVAAAAPAGLLVPLFQADKDTAAGAVLGSYAVVSWSEVFGYDETTVVKKSLSRRVHAVSERCVVGGSRLNDIEIGINDLILKGRMWSGDPATTTPWSDQFAINTAGQSPIPSPLLLTQGTADKIITPSTTAQLATIYTRQGNSRVREQVMDGVDHMKAGKASVPYVVPFFQSIAQ
;
A
#
# COMPACT_ATOMS: atom_id res chain seq x y z
N MET A 1 58.42 19.86 60.66
CA MET A 1 56.98 19.57 60.73
C MET A 1 56.18 20.83 60.44
N ARG A 2 55.74 21.06 59.25
CA ARG A 2 54.79 22.12 58.90
C ARG A 2 53.94 21.61 57.74
N HIS A 3 52.69 21.21 58.02
CA HIS A 3 51.69 20.88 57.04
C HIS A 3 51.19 22.11 56.32
N ARG A 4 51.26 22.16 54.98
CA ARG A 4 50.62 23.15 54.17
C ARG A 4 49.34 22.50 53.55
N PHE A 5 48.20 22.96 53.96
CA PHE A 5 46.91 22.68 53.33
C PHE A 5 46.78 23.53 52.08
N THR A 6 46.60 22.88 50.93
CA THR A 6 46.28 23.57 49.69
C THR A 6 44.79 23.46 49.45
N ILE A 7 44.10 24.59 49.52
CA ILE A 7 42.66 24.67 49.21
C ILE A 7 42.51 24.74 47.69
N ALA A 8 41.84 23.73 47.10
CA ALA A 8 41.46 23.73 45.71
C ALA A 8 40.13 24.44 45.57
N VAL A 9 40.13 25.58 44.88
CA VAL A 9 38.91 26.33 44.52
C VAL A 9 38.30 25.70 43.25
N LEU A 10 37.13 25.10 43.39
CA LEU A 10 36.34 24.59 42.27
C LEU A 10 35.58 25.72 41.65
N LEU A 11 35.96 26.18 40.47
CA LEU A 11 35.17 27.09 39.64
C LEU A 11 34.07 26.30 38.91
N LEU A 12 32.81 26.45 39.35
CA LEU A 12 31.61 26.01 38.65
C LEU A 12 31.36 26.98 37.47
N ALA A 13 31.66 26.56 36.28
CA ALA A 13 31.20 27.24 35.08
C ALA A 13 29.75 26.87 34.81
N ILE A 14 28.82 27.77 35.06
CA ILE A 14 27.40 27.66 34.66
C ILE A 14 27.34 27.97 33.18
N LEU A 15 27.26 26.94 32.33
CA LEU A 15 26.89 27.08 30.94
C LEU A 15 25.38 27.41 30.89
N ALA A 16 25.05 28.64 30.58
CA ALA A 16 23.69 29.06 30.23
C ALA A 16 23.36 28.43 28.85
N VAL A 17 22.59 27.35 28.87
CA VAL A 17 21.98 26.81 27.66
C VAL A 17 20.81 27.72 27.29
N LEU A 18 21.05 28.62 26.33
CA LEU A 18 19.96 29.34 25.68
C LEU A 18 19.14 28.30 24.87
N PRO A 19 17.83 28.24 25.03
CA PRO A 19 17.00 27.42 24.17
C PRO A 19 17.07 27.99 22.76
N SER A 20 17.78 27.29 21.88
CA SER A 20 17.70 27.54 20.45
C SER A 20 16.27 27.21 20.03
N CYS A 21 15.46 28.21 19.77
CA CYS A 21 14.22 28.09 19.02
C CYS A 21 14.55 27.72 17.56
N ALA A 22 15.02 26.49 17.33
CA ALA A 22 14.89 25.88 16.04
C ALA A 22 13.39 25.67 15.82
N SER A 23 12.78 26.50 15.00
CA SER A 23 11.46 26.24 14.45
C SER A 23 11.55 24.90 13.71
N LYS A 24 11.14 23.82 14.38
CA LYS A 24 10.77 22.59 13.67
C LYS A 24 9.60 23.00 12.78
N SER A 25 9.87 23.14 11.49
CA SER A 25 8.83 23.04 10.47
C SER A 25 8.30 21.61 10.57
N THR A 26 7.47 21.35 11.55
CA THR A 26 6.57 20.22 11.53
C THR A 26 5.56 20.60 10.47
N ASN A 27 5.59 19.93 9.31
CA ASN A 27 4.39 19.77 8.53
C ASN A 27 3.42 19.01 9.44
N VAL A 28 2.70 19.75 10.26
CA VAL A 28 1.58 19.26 11.04
C VAL A 28 0.50 19.05 10.00
N PHE A 29 0.43 17.80 9.48
CA PHE A 29 -0.74 17.42 8.70
C PHE A 29 -1.96 17.72 9.55
N ASP A 30 -2.89 18.47 8.97
CA ASP A 30 -4.12 18.77 9.67
C ASP A 30 -4.85 17.45 9.92
N ALA A 31 -4.89 17.02 11.18
CA ALA A 31 -5.59 15.80 11.58
C ALA A 31 -7.08 15.86 11.18
N SER A 32 -7.63 17.08 11.02
CA SER A 32 -9.01 17.29 10.58
C SER A 32 -9.26 16.80 9.15
N PHE A 33 -8.22 16.77 8.28
CA PHE A 33 -8.38 16.24 6.92
C PHE A 33 -8.84 14.77 6.93
N TYR A 34 -8.34 13.96 7.87
CA TYR A 34 -8.61 12.51 7.95
C TYR A 34 -9.85 12.19 8.77
N ALA A 35 -10.51 13.19 9.37
CA ALA A 35 -11.74 12.94 10.12
C ALA A 35 -12.85 12.40 9.21
N THR A 36 -13.28 11.17 9.49
CA THR A 36 -14.41 10.55 8.80
C THR A 36 -15.67 11.37 8.97
N PRO A 37 -16.40 11.75 7.91
CA PRO A 37 -17.66 12.46 8.05
C PRO A 37 -18.72 11.58 8.70
N SER A 38 -19.55 12.17 9.55
CA SER A 38 -20.67 11.49 10.18
C SER A 38 -21.98 12.26 9.92
N PRO A 39 -22.95 11.70 9.20
CA PRO A 39 -22.92 10.37 8.57
C PRO A 39 -21.94 10.29 7.39
N ILE A 40 -21.51 9.07 7.05
CA ILE A 40 -20.77 8.82 5.81
C ILE A 40 -21.68 9.14 4.62
N PRO A 41 -21.22 9.95 3.63
CA PRO A 41 -22.01 10.24 2.44
C PRO A 41 -22.31 8.95 1.64
N ASN A 42 -23.56 8.80 1.19
CA ASN A 42 -23.97 7.69 0.32
C ASN A 42 -23.92 8.12 -1.14
N ASP A 43 -22.82 8.75 -1.53
CA ASP A 43 -22.58 9.18 -2.91
C ASP A 43 -21.95 8.05 -3.74
N ALA A 44 -21.96 8.20 -5.05
CA ALA A 44 -21.31 7.22 -5.93
C ALA A 44 -19.82 7.08 -5.61
N PRO A 45 -19.26 5.84 -5.71
CA PRO A 45 -17.84 5.62 -5.46
C PRO A 45 -16.94 6.53 -6.29
N GLY A 46 -15.91 7.11 -5.66
CA GLY A 46 -15.01 8.09 -6.26
C GLY A 46 -15.48 9.56 -6.15
N THR A 47 -16.64 9.84 -5.51
CA THR A 47 -17.03 11.24 -5.25
C THR A 47 -16.04 11.85 -4.25
N VAL A 48 -15.43 12.99 -4.62
CA VAL A 48 -14.48 13.69 -3.74
C VAL A 48 -15.24 14.45 -2.66
N ILE A 49 -14.98 14.09 -1.40
CA ILE A 49 -15.57 14.73 -0.21
C ILE A 49 -14.76 15.97 0.16
N ARG A 50 -13.44 15.86 0.10
CA ARG A 50 -12.51 16.99 0.34
C ARG A 50 -11.20 16.77 -0.38
N SER A 51 -10.55 17.85 -0.74
CA SER A 51 -9.20 17.85 -1.31
C SER A 51 -8.35 18.94 -0.66
N GLU A 52 -7.06 18.71 -0.56
CA GLU A 52 -6.07 19.62 -0.02
C GLU A 52 -4.85 19.64 -0.94
N THR A 53 -4.43 20.82 -1.37
CA THR A 53 -3.23 20.96 -2.19
C THR A 53 -2.00 20.58 -1.39
N MET A 54 -1.15 19.76 -1.99
CA MET A 54 0.14 19.34 -1.44
C MET A 54 1.28 20.05 -2.17
N THR A 55 2.47 20.07 -1.56
CA THR A 55 3.68 20.49 -2.28
C THR A 55 3.89 19.58 -3.49
N ALA A 56 4.00 20.17 -4.66
CA ALA A 56 4.24 19.44 -5.89
C ALA A 56 5.58 18.68 -5.84
N PRO A 57 5.62 17.41 -6.26
CA PRO A 57 6.84 16.60 -6.19
C PRO A 57 7.91 17.02 -7.20
N PHE A 58 7.50 17.60 -8.35
CA PHE A 58 8.36 18.00 -9.47
C PHE A 58 7.91 19.33 -10.06
N PRO A 59 8.78 20.05 -10.80
CA PRO A 59 8.36 21.21 -11.59
C PRO A 59 7.23 20.86 -12.57
N GLU A 60 6.39 21.85 -12.85
CA GLU A 60 5.27 21.72 -13.79
C GLU A 60 4.27 20.60 -13.42
N THR A 61 4.15 20.28 -12.13
CA THR A 61 3.17 19.32 -11.60
C THR A 61 2.35 19.92 -10.48
N GLN A 62 1.23 19.30 -10.19
CA GLN A 62 0.33 19.60 -9.07
C GLN A 62 0.07 18.32 -8.28
N ALA A 63 -0.22 18.46 -7.00
CA ALA A 63 -0.51 17.34 -6.12
C ALA A 63 -1.63 17.70 -5.14
N TRP A 64 -2.49 16.75 -4.89
CA TRP A 64 -3.57 16.86 -3.89
C TRP A 64 -3.63 15.61 -3.03
N ARG A 65 -3.91 15.82 -1.77
CA ARG A 65 -4.49 14.80 -0.90
C ARG A 65 -6.00 14.84 -1.11
N VAL A 66 -6.63 13.68 -1.21
CA VAL A 66 -8.06 13.56 -1.43
C VAL A 66 -8.69 12.60 -0.43
N MET A 67 -9.92 12.89 -0.02
CA MET A 67 -10.83 11.95 0.63
C MET A 67 -12.01 11.75 -0.30
N TYR A 68 -12.35 10.49 -0.57
CA TYR A 68 -13.37 10.14 -1.54
C TYR A 68 -14.22 8.97 -1.04
N THR A 69 -15.43 8.85 -1.59
CA THR A 69 -16.31 7.71 -1.32
C THR A 69 -15.83 6.46 -2.01
N SER A 70 -16.01 5.32 -1.38
CA SER A 70 -15.74 4.00 -1.93
C SER A 70 -16.76 3.00 -1.40
N THR A 71 -16.59 1.73 -1.76
CA THR A 71 -17.45 0.63 -1.31
C THR A 71 -16.67 -0.26 -0.35
N GLY A 72 -17.24 -0.56 0.80
CA GLY A 72 -16.66 -1.49 1.76
C GLY A 72 -16.89 -2.96 1.37
N ILE A 73 -16.29 -3.86 2.14
CA ILE A 73 -16.31 -5.31 1.85
C ILE A 73 -17.70 -5.94 1.91
N GLN A 74 -18.67 -5.31 2.57
CA GLN A 74 -20.07 -5.76 2.66
C GLN A 74 -20.99 -4.98 1.70
N GLY A 75 -20.41 -4.10 0.85
CA GLY A 75 -21.16 -3.25 -0.06
C GLY A 75 -21.64 -1.93 0.55
N GLU A 76 -21.25 -1.63 1.79
CA GLU A 76 -21.57 -0.40 2.50
C GLU A 76 -20.76 0.80 1.95
N PRO A 77 -21.29 2.03 2.01
CA PRO A 77 -20.53 3.22 1.67
C PRO A 77 -19.44 3.46 2.73
N ILE A 78 -18.23 3.73 2.27
CA ILE A 78 -17.07 4.08 3.10
C ILE A 78 -16.39 5.32 2.55
N VAL A 79 -15.45 5.87 3.31
CA VAL A 79 -14.51 6.89 2.83
C VAL A 79 -13.09 6.37 2.85
N VAL A 80 -12.33 6.76 1.84
CA VAL A 80 -10.93 6.38 1.68
C VAL A 80 -10.12 7.65 1.38
N THR A 81 -8.87 7.67 1.81
CA THR A 81 -7.94 8.75 1.46
C THR A 81 -6.91 8.30 0.44
N GLY A 82 -6.23 9.27 -0.16
CA GLY A 82 -5.17 9.01 -1.11
C GLY A 82 -4.61 10.29 -1.72
N MET A 83 -3.88 10.15 -2.79
CA MET A 83 -3.20 11.26 -3.45
C MET A 83 -3.48 11.26 -4.95
N VAL A 84 -3.55 12.46 -5.51
CA VAL A 84 -3.68 12.71 -6.95
C VAL A 84 -2.54 13.61 -7.37
N PHE A 85 -1.88 13.26 -8.49
CA PHE A 85 -0.78 14.02 -9.08
C PHE A 85 -1.10 14.25 -10.56
N ALA A 86 -0.95 15.49 -11.03
CA ALA A 86 -1.21 15.81 -12.43
C ALA A 86 -0.15 16.79 -12.97
N PRO A 87 0.20 16.72 -14.25
CA PRO A 87 0.98 17.76 -14.90
C PRO A 87 0.17 19.07 -14.97
N THR A 88 0.86 20.20 -14.87
CA THR A 88 0.30 21.51 -15.24
C THR A 88 0.21 21.65 -16.76
N GLY A 89 -0.47 22.70 -17.24
CA GLY A 89 -0.61 22.96 -18.68
C GLY A 89 -1.84 22.33 -19.32
N PRO A 90 -2.04 22.55 -20.63
CA PRO A 90 -3.29 22.19 -21.30
C PRO A 90 -3.53 20.69 -21.33
N THR A 91 -4.78 20.30 -21.07
CA THR A 91 -5.21 18.92 -21.20
C THR A 91 -5.26 18.52 -22.68
N PRO A 92 -4.64 17.40 -23.08
CA PRO A 92 -4.69 16.94 -24.45
C PRO A 92 -6.11 16.51 -24.86
N PRO A 93 -6.44 16.52 -26.17
CA PRO A 93 -7.69 15.96 -26.65
C PRO A 93 -7.90 14.52 -26.14
N GLY A 94 -9.07 14.22 -25.59
CA GLY A 94 -9.38 12.91 -24.99
C GLY A 94 -8.93 12.73 -23.54
N GLY A 95 -8.32 13.75 -22.94
CA GLY A 95 -7.88 13.72 -21.55
C GLY A 95 -6.57 12.95 -21.33
N ARG A 96 -6.05 13.04 -20.11
CA ARG A 96 -4.82 12.39 -19.68
C ARG A 96 -5.09 10.95 -19.21
N PRO A 97 -4.35 9.93 -19.70
CA PRO A 97 -4.40 8.60 -19.07
C PRO A 97 -4.08 8.67 -17.59
N VAL A 98 -4.68 7.78 -16.81
CA VAL A 98 -4.47 7.72 -15.35
C VAL A 98 -3.70 6.45 -15.00
N VAL A 99 -2.67 6.55 -14.16
CA VAL A 99 -2.01 5.39 -13.53
C VAL A 99 -2.43 5.34 -12.09
N SER A 100 -3.09 4.25 -11.68
CA SER A 100 -3.39 3.97 -10.27
C SER A 100 -2.26 3.15 -9.68
N TRP A 101 -1.51 3.77 -8.75
CA TRP A 101 -0.48 3.12 -7.97
C TRP A 101 -1.07 2.51 -6.70
N SER A 102 -0.82 1.23 -6.50
CA SER A 102 -1.20 0.46 -5.32
C SER A 102 0.05 0.10 -4.52
N HIS A 103 0.13 0.65 -3.29
CA HIS A 103 1.32 0.57 -2.45
C HIS A 103 1.51 -0.82 -1.81
N PRO A 104 2.76 -1.20 -1.46
CA PRO A 104 3.03 -2.40 -0.66
C PRO A 104 2.56 -2.20 0.78
N THR A 105 2.65 -3.25 1.59
CA THR A 105 2.29 -3.23 3.01
C THR A 105 2.96 -2.09 3.76
N THR A 106 2.15 -1.27 4.44
CA THR A 106 2.61 -0.16 5.30
C THR A 106 2.22 -0.36 6.76
N GLY A 107 1.21 -1.15 7.07
CA GLY A 107 0.68 -1.43 8.40
C GLY A 107 -0.84 -1.50 8.40
N LEU A 108 -1.46 -1.50 9.57
CA LEU A 108 -2.91 -1.51 9.75
C LEU A 108 -3.48 -0.21 10.29
N GLU A 109 -2.65 0.60 10.97
CA GLU A 109 -3.06 1.79 11.71
C GLU A 109 -3.20 3.00 10.80
N ASP A 110 -4.03 3.97 11.18
CA ASP A 110 -4.24 5.24 10.47
C ASP A 110 -2.96 5.99 10.13
N GLN A 111 -1.97 5.96 11.03
CA GLN A 111 -0.69 6.60 10.82
C GLN A 111 0.15 5.93 9.73
N CYS A 112 -0.21 4.71 9.32
CA CYS A 112 0.47 3.96 8.27
C CYS A 112 -0.03 4.31 6.86
N ALA A 113 -1.07 5.16 6.75
CA ALA A 113 -1.54 5.64 5.45
C ALA A 113 -0.42 6.39 4.71
N PRO A 114 -0.08 6.02 3.46
CA PRO A 114 0.99 6.66 2.70
C PRO A 114 0.82 8.17 2.55
N SER A 115 -0.42 8.67 2.41
CA SER A 115 -0.71 10.09 2.25
C SER A 115 -0.39 10.90 3.51
N ARG A 116 -0.23 10.27 4.69
CA ARG A 116 0.18 10.89 5.96
C ARG A 116 1.70 10.98 6.13
N ALA A 117 2.46 10.30 5.29
CA ALA A 117 3.92 10.30 5.40
C ALA A 117 4.52 11.71 5.18
N PRO A 118 5.66 12.05 5.79
CA PRO A 118 6.31 13.34 5.59
C PRO A 118 6.72 13.63 4.14
N LYS A 119 6.95 12.58 3.35
CA LYS A 119 7.21 12.63 1.90
C LYS A 119 6.33 11.62 1.20
N PRO A 120 5.02 11.88 1.11
CA PRO A 120 4.03 10.87 0.76
C PRO A 120 4.19 10.33 -0.67
N TYR A 121 4.80 11.10 -1.56
CA TYR A 121 5.05 10.71 -2.96
C TYR A 121 6.35 9.92 -3.17
N ALA A 122 7.20 9.79 -2.15
CA ALA A 122 8.51 9.15 -2.30
C ALA A 122 8.44 7.68 -2.71
N ASP A 123 7.38 7.00 -2.29
CA ASP A 123 7.17 5.57 -2.54
C ASP A 123 6.17 5.29 -3.68
N VAL A 124 5.70 6.34 -4.39
CA VAL A 124 4.90 6.18 -5.61
C VAL A 124 5.81 5.85 -6.78
N GLN A 125 5.91 4.57 -7.12
CA GLN A 125 6.88 4.11 -8.10
C GLN A 125 6.52 4.55 -9.52
N GLY A 126 7.50 5.10 -10.25
CA GLY A 126 7.28 5.61 -11.60
C GLY A 126 6.58 6.97 -11.67
N LEU A 127 6.30 7.63 -10.53
CA LEU A 127 5.57 8.91 -10.48
C LEU A 127 6.14 9.94 -11.46
N GLN A 128 7.46 10.19 -11.40
CA GLN A 128 8.11 11.17 -12.27
C GLN A 128 7.93 10.82 -13.75
N GLN A 129 8.21 9.57 -14.12
CA GLN A 129 8.14 9.10 -15.50
C GLN A 129 6.72 9.22 -16.08
N PHE A 130 5.69 8.86 -15.32
CA PHE A 130 4.32 8.98 -15.78
C PHE A 130 3.87 10.45 -15.90
N LEU A 131 4.27 11.32 -14.96
CA LEU A 131 3.99 12.76 -15.06
C LEU A 131 4.71 13.40 -16.25
N GLU A 132 5.96 13.01 -16.56
CA GLU A 132 6.70 13.45 -17.75
C GLU A 132 6.03 13.01 -19.06
N LEU A 133 5.30 11.89 -19.06
CA LEU A 133 4.45 11.46 -20.17
C LEU A 133 3.15 12.27 -20.31
N GLY A 134 2.90 13.21 -19.41
CA GLY A 134 1.68 13.98 -19.38
C GLY A 134 0.48 13.25 -18.76
N TRP A 135 0.71 12.15 -18.02
CA TRP A 135 -0.34 11.33 -17.42
C TRP A 135 -0.65 11.77 -15.99
N VAL A 136 -1.85 11.45 -15.53
CA VAL A 136 -2.23 11.59 -14.11
C VAL A 136 -1.78 10.34 -13.35
N VAL A 137 -1.30 10.53 -12.13
CA VAL A 137 -0.99 9.41 -11.22
C VAL A 137 -1.85 9.55 -9.99
N VAL A 138 -2.45 8.45 -9.55
CA VAL A 138 -3.22 8.39 -8.32
C VAL A 138 -2.69 7.27 -7.42
N ALA A 139 -2.79 7.46 -6.09
CA ALA A 139 -2.31 6.51 -5.10
C ALA A 139 -3.30 6.46 -3.94
N THR A 140 -4.07 5.38 -3.84
CA THR A 140 -4.98 5.14 -2.71
C THR A 140 -4.22 4.76 -1.45
N ASP A 141 -4.77 5.11 -0.28
CA ASP A 141 -4.27 4.60 1.00
C ASP A 141 -4.92 3.25 1.38
N TYR A 142 -5.95 2.79 0.63
CA TYR A 142 -6.88 1.70 0.93
C TYR A 142 -7.86 1.99 2.09
N GLN A 143 -8.92 1.17 2.17
CA GLN A 143 -9.90 1.20 3.27
C GLN A 143 -9.22 1.05 4.63
N GLY A 144 -9.60 1.87 5.62
CA GLY A 144 -9.14 1.76 7.00
C GLY A 144 -7.69 2.19 7.24
N LEU A 145 -7.02 2.79 6.25
CA LEU A 145 -5.76 3.49 6.45
C LEU A 145 -6.00 5.00 6.39
N GLY A 146 -5.84 5.68 7.53
CA GLY A 146 -6.09 7.10 7.68
C GLY A 146 -7.55 7.49 7.87
N THR A 147 -8.48 6.54 7.84
CA THR A 147 -9.92 6.73 8.06
C THR A 147 -10.44 5.66 9.01
N ASP A 148 -11.59 5.90 9.65
CA ASP A 148 -12.17 5.00 10.65
C ASP A 148 -12.34 3.56 10.13
N GLY A 149 -12.10 2.61 11.00
CA GLY A 149 -12.24 1.17 10.77
C GLY A 149 -10.92 0.44 10.52
N MET A 150 -10.92 -0.87 10.67
CA MET A 150 -9.76 -1.71 10.43
C MET A 150 -9.45 -1.82 8.93
N HIS A 151 -8.17 -1.69 8.57
CA HIS A 151 -7.72 -2.01 7.20
C HIS A 151 -7.91 -3.50 6.88
N PRO A 152 -8.73 -3.85 5.86
CA PRO A 152 -8.92 -5.25 5.43
C PRO A 152 -7.69 -5.74 4.66
N TYR A 153 -6.61 -6.00 5.39
CA TYR A 153 -5.31 -6.37 4.84
C TYR A 153 -5.36 -7.65 4.02
N LEU A 154 -4.83 -7.62 2.80
CA LEU A 154 -4.88 -8.72 1.83
C LEU A 154 -6.30 -9.22 1.52
N VAL A 155 -7.31 -8.37 1.69
CA VAL A 155 -8.67 -8.61 1.19
C VAL A 155 -8.80 -8.00 -0.20
N GLY A 156 -8.57 -8.82 -1.22
CA GLY A 156 -8.39 -8.38 -2.60
C GLY A 156 -9.52 -7.52 -3.16
N ALA A 157 -10.77 -7.78 -2.80
CA ALA A 157 -11.92 -6.97 -3.24
C ALA A 157 -11.86 -5.54 -2.68
N SER A 158 -11.57 -5.37 -1.37
CA SER A 158 -11.45 -4.06 -0.74
C SER A 158 -10.32 -3.22 -1.35
N GLU A 159 -9.15 -3.83 -1.51
CA GLU A 159 -7.99 -3.16 -2.09
C GLU A 159 -8.22 -2.77 -3.56
N ALA A 160 -8.87 -3.64 -4.33
CA ALA A 160 -9.24 -3.38 -5.72
C ALA A 160 -10.22 -2.22 -5.85
N GLN A 161 -11.24 -2.15 -4.99
CA GLN A 161 -12.21 -1.05 -4.97
C GLN A 161 -11.51 0.28 -4.73
N GLY A 162 -10.66 0.39 -3.70
CA GLY A 162 -9.86 1.60 -3.46
C GLY A 162 -8.97 1.98 -4.64
N THR A 163 -8.33 0.98 -5.28
CA THR A 163 -7.49 1.16 -6.48
C THR A 163 -8.26 1.72 -7.67
N ILE A 164 -9.53 1.33 -7.83
CA ILE A 164 -10.40 1.79 -8.92
C ILE A 164 -11.03 3.13 -8.58
N ASP A 165 -11.57 3.30 -7.37
CA ASP A 165 -12.36 4.49 -7.02
C ASP A 165 -11.53 5.76 -6.93
N ILE A 166 -10.23 5.66 -6.63
CA ILE A 166 -9.34 6.82 -6.70
C ILE A 166 -9.14 7.32 -8.14
N VAL A 167 -9.29 6.45 -9.15
CA VAL A 167 -9.32 6.87 -10.56
C VAL A 167 -10.58 7.72 -10.84
N ARG A 168 -11.72 7.29 -10.29
CA ARG A 168 -12.97 8.08 -10.34
C ARG A 168 -12.82 9.41 -9.62
N ALA A 169 -12.13 9.42 -8.45
CA ALA A 169 -11.86 10.65 -7.72
C ALA A 169 -11.04 11.66 -8.56
N ALA A 170 -9.98 11.21 -9.22
CA ALA A 170 -9.23 12.08 -10.14
C ALA A 170 -10.08 12.59 -11.31
N ARG A 171 -11.01 11.80 -11.79
CA ARG A 171 -11.98 12.22 -12.84
C ARG A 171 -13.01 13.22 -12.31
N ASN A 172 -13.42 13.11 -11.06
CA ASN A 172 -14.29 14.09 -10.42
C ASN A 172 -13.57 15.44 -10.19
N MET A 173 -12.23 15.45 -10.34
CA MET A 173 -11.37 16.63 -10.36
C MET A 173 -10.84 16.92 -11.79
N VAL A 174 -11.64 16.66 -12.83
CA VAL A 174 -11.17 16.71 -14.22
C VAL A 174 -10.70 18.10 -14.66
N ASP A 175 -11.27 19.16 -14.11
CA ASP A 175 -10.90 20.55 -14.42
C ASP A 175 -9.48 20.87 -13.94
N GLU A 176 -9.04 20.25 -12.84
CA GLU A 176 -7.70 20.39 -12.28
C GLU A 176 -6.72 19.37 -12.84
N THR A 177 -7.17 18.14 -13.08
CA THR A 177 -6.29 17.00 -13.42
C THR A 177 -6.22 16.72 -14.92
N GLY A 178 -7.29 16.99 -15.65
CA GLY A 178 -7.46 16.55 -17.03
C GLY A 178 -7.62 15.04 -17.20
N ALA A 179 -7.94 14.30 -16.12
CA ALA A 179 -8.03 12.83 -16.11
C ALA A 179 -9.08 12.29 -17.08
N SER A 180 -8.72 11.29 -17.89
CA SER A 180 -9.64 10.57 -18.79
C SER A 180 -10.22 9.31 -18.13
N THR A 181 -11.11 8.60 -18.83
CA THR A 181 -11.60 7.28 -18.40
C THR A 181 -10.57 6.17 -18.59
N ARG A 182 -9.52 6.42 -19.38
CA ARG A 182 -8.48 5.45 -19.72
C ARG A 182 -7.49 5.35 -18.58
N TRP A 183 -7.28 4.15 -18.04
CA TRP A 183 -6.41 3.99 -16.89
C TRP A 183 -5.59 2.71 -16.93
N PHE A 184 -4.54 2.71 -16.15
CA PHE A 184 -3.61 1.61 -15.91
C PHE A 184 -3.52 1.33 -14.42
N ALA A 185 -3.34 0.07 -14.04
CA ALA A 185 -3.10 -0.35 -12.67
C ALA A 185 -1.66 -0.81 -12.50
N PHE A 186 -0.92 -0.23 -11.54
CA PHE A 186 0.44 -0.63 -11.18
C PHE A 186 0.56 -0.79 -9.67
N GLY A 187 1.08 -1.92 -9.20
CA GLY A 187 1.24 -2.16 -7.77
C GLY A 187 2.38 -3.10 -7.43
N HIS A 188 2.81 -3.06 -6.17
CA HIS A 188 3.90 -3.87 -5.66
C HIS A 188 3.48 -4.67 -4.42
N SER A 189 3.86 -5.95 -4.31
CA SER A 189 3.60 -6.78 -3.14
C SER A 189 2.11 -6.90 -2.82
N GLN A 190 1.60 -6.41 -1.66
CA GLN A 190 0.18 -6.23 -1.37
C GLN A 190 -0.50 -5.46 -2.51
N GLY A 191 0.07 -4.32 -2.93
CA GLY A 191 -0.45 -3.56 -4.08
C GLY A 191 -0.43 -4.35 -5.39
N GLY A 192 0.49 -5.30 -5.54
CA GLY A 192 0.49 -6.26 -6.64
C GLY A 192 -0.74 -7.17 -6.61
N GLN A 193 -1.17 -7.63 -5.43
CA GLN A 193 -2.45 -8.35 -5.27
C GLN A 193 -3.62 -7.41 -5.61
N ALA A 194 -3.63 -6.19 -5.05
CA ALA A 194 -4.68 -5.20 -5.27
C ALA A 194 -4.94 -4.95 -6.76
N VAL A 195 -3.89 -4.75 -7.57
CA VAL A 195 -4.05 -4.50 -9.03
C VAL A 195 -4.46 -5.75 -9.80
N LEU A 196 -4.08 -6.95 -9.34
CA LEU A 196 -4.57 -8.19 -9.93
C LEU A 196 -6.09 -8.34 -9.70
N PHE A 197 -6.56 -8.09 -8.47
CA PHE A 197 -7.98 -8.07 -8.17
C PHE A 197 -8.71 -6.95 -8.91
N ALA A 198 -8.14 -5.73 -8.98
CA ALA A 198 -8.69 -4.65 -9.79
C ALA A 198 -8.85 -5.07 -11.27
N GLY A 199 -7.85 -5.75 -11.85
CA GLY A 199 -7.94 -6.31 -13.19
C GLY A 199 -9.06 -7.33 -13.38
N GLN A 200 -9.37 -8.12 -12.35
CA GLN A 200 -10.43 -9.13 -12.38
C GLN A 200 -11.83 -8.50 -12.29
N ILE A 201 -12.01 -7.44 -11.47
CA ILE A 201 -13.33 -6.88 -11.19
C ILE A 201 -13.67 -5.63 -12.00
N ALA A 202 -12.69 -4.95 -12.62
CA ALA A 202 -12.86 -3.63 -13.23
C ALA A 202 -14.02 -3.56 -14.21
N ALA A 203 -14.19 -4.54 -15.08
CA ALA A 203 -15.26 -4.53 -16.10
C ALA A 203 -16.68 -4.56 -15.49
N ALA A 204 -16.84 -5.23 -14.34
CA ALA A 204 -18.12 -5.33 -13.65
C ALA A 204 -18.33 -4.18 -12.64
N TYR A 205 -17.28 -3.83 -11.90
CA TYR A 205 -17.34 -2.81 -10.85
C TYR A 205 -17.30 -1.37 -11.39
N ALA A 206 -16.56 -1.16 -12.47
CA ALA A 206 -16.32 0.17 -13.05
C ALA A 206 -16.51 0.20 -14.57
N PRO A 207 -17.74 -0.08 -15.09
CA PRO A 207 -18.01 -0.05 -16.52
C PRO A 207 -17.88 1.36 -17.13
N ASP A 208 -17.83 2.38 -16.30
CA ASP A 208 -17.58 3.78 -16.64
C ASP A 208 -16.10 4.10 -16.92
N LEU A 209 -15.19 3.19 -16.55
CA LEU A 209 -13.74 3.33 -16.75
C LEU A 209 -13.21 2.26 -17.73
N GLN A 210 -12.14 2.60 -18.44
CA GLN A 210 -11.49 1.70 -19.38
C GLN A 210 -10.11 1.27 -18.85
N LEU A 211 -10.00 0.10 -18.25
CA LEU A 211 -8.71 -0.48 -17.84
C LEU A 211 -7.93 -0.92 -19.08
N LEU A 212 -6.80 -0.27 -19.33
CA LEU A 212 -5.97 -0.53 -20.49
C LEU A 212 -4.96 -1.67 -20.26
N ALA A 213 -4.30 -1.70 -19.09
CA ALA A 213 -3.39 -2.77 -18.71
C ALA A 213 -3.15 -2.81 -17.19
N VAL A 214 -2.63 -3.95 -16.73
CA VAL A 214 -2.23 -4.20 -15.35
C VAL A 214 -0.74 -4.54 -15.31
N ALA A 215 -0.01 -3.96 -14.35
CA ALA A 215 1.36 -4.34 -14.01
C ALA A 215 1.46 -4.66 -12.52
N ALA A 216 1.92 -5.86 -12.18
CA ALA A 216 2.07 -6.30 -10.80
C ALA A 216 3.53 -6.70 -10.54
N ALA A 217 4.18 -5.98 -9.63
CA ALA A 217 5.56 -6.23 -9.22
C ALA A 217 5.59 -7.11 -7.97
N ALA A 218 6.24 -8.27 -8.06
CA ALA A 218 6.35 -9.23 -6.96
C ALA A 218 5.03 -9.38 -6.17
N PRO A 219 3.91 -9.76 -6.82
CA PRO A 219 2.57 -9.68 -6.23
C PRO A 219 2.33 -10.72 -5.15
N ALA A 220 1.74 -10.33 -4.03
CA ALA A 220 1.24 -11.23 -2.99
C ALA A 220 -0.04 -11.96 -3.44
N GLY A 221 -0.04 -12.55 -4.65
CA GLY A 221 -1.24 -13.04 -5.31
C GLY A 221 -1.66 -14.45 -4.91
N LEU A 222 -0.75 -15.34 -4.55
CA LEU A 222 -1.04 -16.72 -4.15
C LEU A 222 -0.80 -16.88 -2.65
N LEU A 223 -1.84 -16.64 -1.84
CA LEU A 223 -1.70 -16.52 -0.38
C LEU A 223 -1.25 -17.80 0.31
N VAL A 224 -1.73 -18.98 -0.12
CA VAL A 224 -1.34 -20.26 0.51
C VAL A 224 0.15 -20.56 0.27
N PRO A 225 0.67 -20.55 -0.97
CA PRO A 225 2.11 -20.70 -1.21
C PRO A 225 2.96 -19.65 -0.47
N LEU A 226 2.51 -18.39 -0.45
CA LEU A 226 3.18 -17.30 0.28
C LEU A 226 3.27 -17.62 1.78
N PHE A 227 2.16 -17.94 2.40
CA PHE A 227 2.11 -18.29 3.82
C PHE A 227 3.03 -19.49 4.13
N GLN A 228 2.97 -20.56 3.35
CA GLN A 228 3.79 -21.75 3.60
C GLN A 228 5.30 -21.48 3.45
N ALA A 229 5.68 -20.55 2.54
CA ALA A 229 7.08 -20.15 2.39
C ALA A 229 7.58 -19.29 3.57
N ASP A 230 6.71 -18.43 4.12
CA ASP A 230 7.13 -17.37 5.04
C ASP A 230 6.78 -17.62 6.51
N LYS A 231 5.84 -18.51 6.84
CA LYS A 231 5.31 -18.69 8.20
C LYS A 231 6.35 -18.84 9.32
N ASP A 232 7.53 -19.34 8.97
CA ASP A 232 8.63 -19.55 9.92
C ASP A 232 9.75 -18.49 9.78
N THR A 233 9.52 -17.45 8.99
CA THR A 233 10.47 -16.34 8.78
C THR A 233 10.10 -15.12 9.61
N ALA A 234 11.00 -14.15 9.68
CA ALA A 234 10.77 -12.84 10.27
C ALA A 234 9.67 -12.06 9.54
N ALA A 235 9.77 -12.01 8.21
CA ALA A 235 8.75 -11.36 7.39
C ALA A 235 7.38 -12.00 7.60
N GLY A 236 7.31 -13.34 7.64
CA GLY A 236 6.06 -14.06 7.89
C GLY A 236 5.47 -13.82 9.27
N ALA A 237 6.30 -13.56 10.29
CA ALA A 237 5.80 -13.17 11.61
C ALA A 237 5.12 -11.78 11.58
N VAL A 238 5.69 -10.81 10.87
CA VAL A 238 5.11 -9.47 10.72
C VAL A 238 3.86 -9.50 9.85
N LEU A 239 3.95 -10.01 8.63
CA LEU A 239 2.83 -10.06 7.68
C LEU A 239 1.68 -10.94 8.18
N GLY A 240 2.02 -12.06 8.84
CA GLY A 240 1.05 -12.93 9.48
C GLY A 240 0.34 -12.26 10.65
N SER A 241 1.04 -11.41 11.44
CA SER A 241 0.41 -10.62 12.50
C SER A 241 -0.61 -9.64 11.94
N TYR A 242 -0.28 -8.95 10.84
CA TYR A 242 -1.24 -8.07 10.16
C TYR A 242 -2.47 -8.84 9.67
N ALA A 243 -2.27 -9.94 8.96
CA ALA A 243 -3.39 -10.74 8.44
C ALA A 243 -4.30 -11.26 9.56
N VAL A 244 -3.70 -11.80 10.64
CA VAL A 244 -4.48 -12.35 11.77
C VAL A 244 -5.29 -11.25 12.46
N VAL A 245 -4.69 -10.12 12.83
CA VAL A 245 -5.39 -9.04 13.53
C VAL A 245 -6.46 -8.42 12.65
N SER A 246 -6.12 -8.10 11.40
CA SER A 246 -7.08 -7.55 10.43
C SER A 246 -8.28 -8.48 10.23
N TRP A 247 -8.05 -9.75 9.92
CA TRP A 247 -9.14 -10.69 9.63
C TRP A 247 -9.96 -11.04 10.87
N SER A 248 -9.32 -11.08 12.06
CA SER A 248 -10.05 -11.24 13.33
C SER A 248 -11.06 -10.11 13.53
N GLU A 249 -10.65 -8.86 13.30
CA GLU A 249 -11.51 -7.71 13.52
C GLU A 249 -12.54 -7.54 12.41
N VAL A 250 -12.11 -7.64 11.15
CA VAL A 250 -12.99 -7.45 9.97
C VAL A 250 -14.04 -8.53 9.84
N PHE A 251 -13.69 -9.80 10.13
CA PHE A 251 -14.59 -10.95 9.96
C PHE A 251 -15.07 -11.56 11.27
N GLY A 252 -14.62 -11.07 12.42
CA GLY A 252 -15.01 -11.60 13.73
C GLY A 252 -14.41 -12.97 14.05
N TYR A 253 -13.22 -13.30 13.52
CA TYR A 253 -12.60 -14.59 13.74
C TYR A 253 -11.84 -14.65 15.06
N ASP A 254 -11.92 -15.80 15.76
CA ASP A 254 -11.13 -16.04 16.96
C ASP A 254 -9.68 -16.39 16.60
N GLU A 255 -8.78 -15.44 16.80
CA GLU A 255 -7.35 -15.59 16.50
C GLU A 255 -6.71 -16.74 17.27
N THR A 256 -7.23 -17.13 18.45
CA THR A 256 -6.68 -18.21 19.27
C THR A 256 -6.75 -19.58 18.61
N THR A 257 -7.57 -19.72 17.57
CA THR A 257 -7.66 -20.94 16.75
C THR A 257 -6.40 -21.19 15.90
N VAL A 258 -5.67 -20.11 15.56
CA VAL A 258 -4.47 -20.17 14.72
C VAL A 258 -3.23 -19.57 15.38
N VAL A 259 -3.38 -18.72 16.39
CA VAL A 259 -2.28 -18.09 17.14
C VAL A 259 -2.24 -18.63 18.55
N LYS A 260 -1.03 -18.92 19.06
CA LYS A 260 -0.84 -19.29 20.47
C LYS A 260 -1.28 -18.14 21.39
N LYS A 261 -2.22 -18.42 22.29
CA LYS A 261 -2.77 -17.43 23.22
C LYS A 261 -1.68 -16.67 24.02
N SER A 262 -0.58 -17.33 24.36
CA SER A 262 0.56 -16.70 25.05
C SER A 262 1.31 -15.67 24.21
N LEU A 263 1.13 -15.65 22.89
CA LEU A 263 1.80 -14.76 21.95
C LEU A 263 0.86 -13.70 21.35
N SER A 264 -0.46 -13.80 21.57
CA SER A 264 -1.48 -12.89 21.04
C SER A 264 -1.13 -11.41 21.30
N ARG A 265 -0.77 -11.03 22.54
CA ARG A 265 -0.35 -9.66 22.86
C ARG A 265 0.82 -9.16 21.98
N ARG A 266 1.75 -10.04 21.59
CA ARG A 266 2.89 -9.67 20.73
C ARG A 266 2.48 -9.53 19.27
N VAL A 267 1.54 -10.35 18.82
CA VAL A 267 0.94 -10.26 17.49
C VAL A 267 0.27 -8.89 17.33
N HIS A 268 -0.54 -8.47 18.32
CA HIS A 268 -1.13 -7.14 18.34
C HIS A 268 -0.08 -6.02 18.42
N ALA A 269 0.95 -6.15 19.25
CA ALA A 269 2.01 -5.14 19.35
C ALA A 269 2.79 -4.95 18.01
N VAL A 270 2.87 -5.99 17.18
CA VAL A 270 3.41 -5.88 15.82
C VAL A 270 2.41 -5.18 14.90
N SER A 271 1.13 -5.52 14.98
CA SER A 271 0.10 -4.96 14.09
C SER A 271 -0.17 -3.46 14.31
N GLU A 272 0.12 -2.92 15.49
CA GLU A 272 0.04 -1.50 15.85
C GLU A 272 1.18 -0.66 15.26
N ARG A 273 2.11 -1.25 14.51
CA ARG A 273 3.30 -0.57 13.97
C ARG A 273 3.26 -0.50 12.44
N CYS A 274 3.82 0.58 11.90
CA CYS A 274 4.02 0.70 10.46
C CYS A 274 5.36 0.07 10.05
N VAL A 275 5.39 -0.65 8.90
CA VAL A 275 6.63 -1.21 8.34
C VAL A 275 7.40 -0.19 7.49
N VAL A 276 6.70 0.79 6.91
CA VAL A 276 7.30 1.84 6.08
C VAL A 276 6.99 3.20 6.71
N GLY A 277 7.98 4.08 6.77
CA GLY A 277 7.82 5.40 7.38
C GLY A 277 7.81 5.42 8.91
N GLY A 278 8.07 4.27 9.56
CA GLY A 278 8.19 4.14 11.01
C GLY A 278 9.37 4.91 11.60
N SER A 279 9.33 5.20 12.89
CA SER A 279 10.47 5.70 13.62
C SER A 279 11.48 4.58 13.88
N ARG A 280 12.76 4.93 14.16
CA ARG A 280 13.77 3.93 14.57
C ARG A 280 13.34 3.10 15.79
N LEU A 281 12.47 3.64 16.66
CA LEU A 281 11.91 2.91 17.79
C LEU A 281 10.93 1.83 17.32
N ASN A 282 10.08 2.13 16.33
CA ASN A 282 9.20 1.15 15.71
C ASN A 282 9.99 0.00 15.08
N ASP A 283 11.07 0.30 14.36
CA ASP A 283 11.92 -0.70 13.72
C ASP A 283 12.56 -1.65 14.74
N ILE A 284 13.02 -1.12 15.89
CA ILE A 284 13.60 -1.91 16.99
C ILE A 284 12.51 -2.77 17.64
N GLU A 285 11.33 -2.23 17.90
CA GLU A 285 10.24 -2.94 18.56
C GLU A 285 9.66 -4.05 17.68
N ILE A 286 9.48 -3.79 16.37
CA ILE A 286 9.13 -4.82 15.39
C ILE A 286 10.20 -5.91 15.41
N GLY A 287 11.48 -5.58 15.33
CA GLY A 287 12.57 -6.53 15.30
C GLY A 287 12.65 -7.43 16.54
N ILE A 288 12.36 -6.92 17.75
CA ILE A 288 12.33 -7.73 18.99
C ILE A 288 11.14 -8.69 18.97
N ASN A 289 9.94 -8.20 18.64
CA ASN A 289 8.74 -9.04 18.59
C ASN A 289 8.85 -10.11 17.51
N ASP A 290 9.39 -9.75 16.37
CA ASP A 290 9.68 -10.60 15.23
C ASP A 290 10.58 -11.78 15.60
N LEU A 291 11.69 -11.55 16.30
CA LEU A 291 12.57 -12.61 16.80
C LEU A 291 11.86 -13.59 17.75
N ILE A 292 10.85 -13.12 18.50
CA ILE A 292 10.07 -13.94 19.42
C ILE A 292 8.98 -14.72 18.69
N LEU A 293 8.32 -14.10 17.71
CA LEU A 293 7.20 -14.69 16.96
C LEU A 293 7.66 -15.67 15.89
N LYS A 294 8.81 -15.44 15.29
CA LYS A 294 9.39 -16.22 14.21
C LYS A 294 9.34 -17.72 14.48
N GLY A 295 8.61 -18.46 13.65
CA GLY A 295 8.45 -19.90 13.76
C GLY A 295 7.74 -20.38 15.03
N ARG A 296 7.13 -19.49 15.81
CA ARG A 296 6.54 -19.84 17.12
C ARG A 296 5.10 -19.39 17.30
N MET A 297 4.62 -18.39 16.53
CA MET A 297 3.32 -17.76 16.76
C MET A 297 2.13 -18.72 16.52
N TRP A 298 2.26 -19.64 15.61
CA TRP A 298 1.16 -20.47 15.14
C TRP A 298 0.82 -21.60 16.15
N SER A 299 -0.47 -21.74 16.48
CA SER A 299 -1.06 -22.87 17.20
C SER A 299 -1.74 -23.84 16.23
N GLY A 300 -2.19 -23.35 15.08
CA GLY A 300 -2.77 -24.07 13.97
C GLY A 300 -2.30 -23.49 12.64
N ASP A 301 -2.57 -24.18 11.54
CA ASP A 301 -2.27 -23.66 10.19
C ASP A 301 -3.50 -22.91 9.66
N PRO A 302 -3.47 -21.58 9.57
CA PRO A 302 -4.62 -20.80 9.07
C PRO A 302 -5.00 -21.14 7.63
N ALA A 303 -4.06 -21.62 6.80
CA ALA A 303 -4.36 -22.03 5.43
C ALA A 303 -5.22 -23.31 5.35
N THR A 304 -5.36 -24.05 6.46
CA THR A 304 -6.18 -25.28 6.55
C THR A 304 -7.22 -25.25 7.65
N THR A 305 -7.26 -24.19 8.46
CA THR A 305 -8.21 -24.03 9.58
C THR A 305 -9.36 -23.12 9.15
N THR A 306 -10.59 -23.65 9.09
CA THR A 306 -11.81 -22.85 8.86
C THR A 306 -12.10 -21.96 10.07
N PRO A 307 -12.52 -20.68 9.88
CA PRO A 307 -12.87 -20.03 8.62
C PRO A 307 -11.69 -19.31 7.92
N TRP A 308 -10.48 -19.35 8.49
CA TRP A 308 -9.29 -18.70 7.95
C TRP A 308 -8.94 -19.18 6.53
N SER A 309 -9.00 -20.50 6.31
CA SER A 309 -8.73 -21.12 5.01
C SER A 309 -9.63 -20.62 3.89
N ASP A 310 -10.87 -20.25 4.22
CA ASP A 310 -11.81 -19.69 3.25
C ASP A 310 -11.34 -18.32 2.76
N GLN A 311 -10.79 -17.50 3.68
CA GLN A 311 -10.20 -16.20 3.29
C GLN A 311 -8.93 -16.36 2.45
N PHE A 312 -8.10 -17.34 2.73
CA PHE A 312 -6.97 -17.66 1.85
C PHE A 312 -7.44 -17.99 0.43
N ALA A 313 -8.50 -18.79 0.30
CA ALA A 313 -9.05 -19.17 -0.99
C ALA A 313 -9.64 -17.95 -1.73
N ILE A 314 -10.51 -17.18 -1.07
CA ILE A 314 -11.22 -16.03 -1.66
C ILE A 314 -10.24 -14.93 -2.08
N ASN A 315 -9.19 -14.68 -1.28
CA ASN A 315 -8.23 -13.60 -1.49
C ASN A 315 -6.97 -14.05 -2.26
N THR A 316 -6.96 -15.26 -2.79
CA THR A 316 -5.94 -15.70 -3.76
C THR A 316 -6.30 -15.17 -5.15
N ALA A 317 -5.39 -14.46 -5.81
CA ALA A 317 -5.59 -13.94 -7.17
C ALA A 317 -5.65 -15.09 -8.20
N GLY A 318 -6.24 -14.81 -9.37
CA GLY A 318 -6.39 -15.81 -10.42
C GLY A 318 -7.70 -16.63 -10.32
N GLN A 319 -8.67 -16.18 -9.50
CA GLN A 319 -10.01 -16.78 -9.45
C GLN A 319 -10.83 -16.42 -10.69
N SER A 320 -10.57 -15.27 -11.28
CA SER A 320 -11.24 -14.78 -12.50
C SER A 320 -10.20 -14.25 -13.49
N PRO A 321 -10.48 -14.30 -14.81
CA PRO A 321 -9.57 -13.80 -15.82
C PRO A 321 -9.40 -12.27 -15.74
N ILE A 322 -8.21 -11.79 -16.12
CA ILE A 322 -7.93 -10.39 -16.39
C ILE A 322 -8.00 -10.21 -17.91
N PRO A 323 -9.01 -9.50 -18.45
CA PRO A 323 -9.13 -9.34 -19.91
C PRO A 323 -8.05 -8.42 -20.52
N SER A 324 -7.50 -7.50 -19.71
CA SER A 324 -6.48 -6.53 -20.15
C SER A 324 -5.08 -7.17 -20.25
N PRO A 325 -4.15 -6.60 -21.03
CA PRO A 325 -2.74 -6.98 -21.00
C PRO A 325 -2.19 -6.96 -19.57
N LEU A 326 -1.40 -7.97 -19.22
CA LEU A 326 -0.85 -8.16 -17.89
C LEU A 326 0.68 -8.29 -17.93
N LEU A 327 1.38 -7.45 -17.19
CA LEU A 327 2.81 -7.56 -16.94
C LEU A 327 3.04 -7.98 -15.49
N LEU A 328 3.73 -9.09 -15.29
CA LEU A 328 4.22 -9.55 -14.01
C LEU A 328 5.73 -9.34 -13.96
N THR A 329 6.23 -8.66 -12.95
CA THR A 329 7.68 -8.45 -12.77
C THR A 329 8.14 -9.11 -11.48
N GLN A 330 9.31 -9.76 -11.50
CA GLN A 330 9.78 -10.54 -10.36
C GLN A 330 11.30 -10.51 -10.23
N GLY A 331 11.79 -10.26 -9.02
CA GLY A 331 13.21 -10.31 -8.71
C GLY A 331 13.70 -11.72 -8.38
N THR A 332 14.87 -12.12 -8.89
CA THR A 332 15.43 -13.45 -8.61
C THR A 332 15.92 -13.63 -7.18
N ALA A 333 16.24 -12.53 -6.48
CA ALA A 333 16.68 -12.54 -5.09
C ALA A 333 15.55 -12.29 -4.08
N ASP A 334 14.29 -12.25 -4.54
CA ASP A 334 13.12 -12.07 -3.69
C ASP A 334 12.90 -13.32 -2.82
N LYS A 335 12.91 -13.12 -1.50
CA LYS A 335 12.74 -14.18 -0.50
C LYS A 335 11.37 -14.13 0.20
N ILE A 336 10.58 -13.09 -0.07
CA ILE A 336 9.22 -12.92 0.46
C ILE A 336 8.22 -13.47 -0.57
N ILE A 337 8.20 -12.88 -1.77
CA ILE A 337 7.43 -13.42 -2.89
C ILE A 337 8.40 -14.19 -3.79
N THR A 338 8.37 -15.50 -3.70
CA THR A 338 9.33 -16.32 -4.47
C THR A 338 9.07 -16.24 -5.96
N PRO A 339 10.12 -16.30 -6.82
CA PRO A 339 9.95 -16.27 -8.28
C PRO A 339 8.97 -17.32 -8.81
N SER A 340 8.95 -18.50 -8.20
CA SER A 340 8.03 -19.57 -8.59
C SER A 340 6.55 -19.20 -8.40
N THR A 341 6.24 -18.37 -7.39
CA THR A 341 4.87 -17.93 -7.12
C THR A 341 4.36 -17.00 -8.22
N THR A 342 5.19 -16.07 -8.67
CA THR A 342 4.84 -15.17 -9.78
C THR A 342 4.73 -15.91 -11.10
N ALA A 343 5.61 -16.88 -11.38
CA ALA A 343 5.53 -17.74 -12.57
C ALA A 343 4.25 -18.60 -12.58
N GLN A 344 3.78 -19.05 -11.39
CA GLN A 344 2.49 -19.73 -11.27
C GLN A 344 1.32 -18.80 -11.64
N LEU A 345 1.32 -17.54 -11.17
CA LEU A 345 0.30 -16.55 -11.56
C LEU A 345 0.28 -16.32 -13.06
N ALA A 346 1.45 -16.17 -13.71
CA ALA A 346 1.55 -16.06 -15.18
C ALA A 346 0.89 -17.26 -15.87
N THR A 347 1.17 -18.45 -15.38
CA THR A 347 0.56 -19.68 -15.89
C THR A 347 -0.96 -19.71 -15.71
N ILE A 348 -1.46 -19.31 -14.54
CA ILE A 348 -2.90 -19.29 -14.24
C ILE A 348 -3.62 -18.34 -15.22
N TYR A 349 -3.18 -17.09 -15.34
CA TYR A 349 -3.83 -16.12 -16.22
C TYR A 349 -3.72 -16.50 -17.71
N THR A 350 -2.61 -17.09 -18.13
CA THR A 350 -2.47 -17.62 -19.50
C THR A 350 -3.47 -18.75 -19.78
N ARG A 351 -3.64 -19.68 -18.83
CA ARG A 351 -4.62 -20.77 -18.95
C ARG A 351 -6.08 -20.26 -18.92
N GLN A 352 -6.35 -19.12 -18.30
CA GLN A 352 -7.65 -18.46 -18.33
C GLN A 352 -7.92 -17.69 -19.64
N GLY A 353 -7.03 -17.80 -20.62
CA GLY A 353 -7.20 -17.22 -21.95
C GLY A 353 -6.60 -15.83 -22.15
N ASN A 354 -5.86 -15.26 -21.17
CA ASN A 354 -5.15 -14.02 -21.40
C ASN A 354 -3.85 -14.30 -22.19
N SER A 355 -3.92 -14.14 -23.51
CA SER A 355 -2.77 -14.30 -24.42
C SER A 355 -1.74 -13.15 -24.34
N ARG A 356 -2.01 -12.10 -23.52
CA ARG A 356 -1.18 -10.90 -23.37
C ARG A 356 -0.52 -10.83 -22.00
N VAL A 357 -0.33 -11.98 -21.34
CA VAL A 357 0.49 -12.08 -20.12
C VAL A 357 1.96 -12.01 -20.52
N ARG A 358 2.70 -11.16 -19.83
CA ARG A 358 4.16 -11.05 -19.93
C ARG A 358 4.77 -11.21 -18.56
N GLU A 359 5.85 -11.95 -18.47
CA GLU A 359 6.67 -12.07 -17.27
C GLU A 359 8.03 -11.43 -17.52
N GLN A 360 8.47 -10.56 -16.59
CA GLN A 360 9.79 -9.94 -16.59
C GLN A 360 10.54 -10.34 -15.35
N VAL A 361 11.56 -11.14 -15.52
CA VAL A 361 12.47 -11.53 -14.43
C VAL A 361 13.59 -10.50 -14.33
N MET A 362 13.89 -10.04 -13.09
CA MET A 362 14.90 -9.04 -12.78
C MET A 362 15.99 -9.68 -11.93
N ASP A 363 17.18 -9.85 -12.51
CA ASP A 363 18.27 -10.54 -11.83
C ASP A 363 18.82 -9.77 -10.63
N GLY A 364 19.06 -10.49 -9.52
CA GLY A 364 19.60 -9.93 -8.28
C GLY A 364 18.68 -8.96 -7.53
N VAL A 365 17.45 -8.73 -8.00
CA VAL A 365 16.49 -7.83 -7.34
C VAL A 365 15.81 -8.55 -6.19
N ASP A 366 15.84 -7.94 -4.99
CA ASP A 366 15.12 -8.38 -3.80
C ASP A 366 13.70 -7.79 -3.74
N HIS A 367 12.89 -8.27 -2.77
CA HIS A 367 11.50 -7.85 -2.62
C HIS A 367 11.34 -6.33 -2.47
N MET A 368 12.13 -5.72 -1.59
CA MET A 368 11.99 -4.30 -1.26
C MET A 368 12.32 -3.37 -2.44
N LYS A 369 13.12 -3.85 -3.38
CA LYS A 369 13.50 -3.11 -4.59
C LYS A 369 12.60 -3.39 -5.78
N ALA A 370 11.79 -4.46 -5.74
CA ALA A 370 11.04 -4.95 -6.89
C ALA A 370 10.13 -3.88 -7.51
N GLY A 371 9.39 -3.12 -6.72
CA GLY A 371 8.52 -2.05 -7.23
C GLY A 371 9.30 -1.02 -8.05
N LYS A 372 10.39 -0.48 -7.51
CA LYS A 372 11.25 0.50 -8.19
C LYS A 372 11.96 -0.10 -9.41
N ALA A 373 12.47 -1.31 -9.29
CA ALA A 373 13.17 -2.00 -10.37
C ALA A 373 12.25 -2.35 -11.54
N SER A 374 10.94 -2.41 -11.30
CA SER A 374 9.93 -2.68 -12.34
C SER A 374 9.66 -1.48 -13.25
N VAL A 375 9.88 -0.25 -12.79
CA VAL A 375 9.55 0.99 -13.52
C VAL A 375 10.09 1.01 -14.95
N PRO A 376 11.37 0.64 -15.24
CA PRO A 376 11.90 0.61 -16.61
C PRO A 376 11.18 -0.37 -17.57
N TYR A 377 10.41 -1.30 -17.05
CA TYR A 377 9.62 -2.25 -17.83
C TYR A 377 8.15 -1.84 -17.90
N VAL A 378 7.59 -1.33 -16.81
CA VAL A 378 6.19 -0.94 -16.71
C VAL A 378 5.89 0.30 -17.55
N VAL A 379 6.75 1.33 -17.51
CA VAL A 379 6.54 2.57 -18.26
C VAL A 379 6.45 2.31 -19.77
N PRO A 380 7.43 1.65 -20.44
CA PRO A 380 7.33 1.34 -21.85
C PRO A 380 6.16 0.38 -22.20
N PHE A 381 5.84 -0.55 -21.29
CA PHE A 381 4.70 -1.45 -21.47
C PHE A 381 3.39 -0.66 -21.55
N PHE A 382 3.14 0.26 -20.63
CA PHE A 382 1.95 1.10 -20.64
C PHE A 382 1.92 2.07 -21.83
N GLN A 383 3.07 2.68 -22.17
CA GLN A 383 3.18 3.56 -23.34
C GLN A 383 2.79 2.84 -24.65
N SER A 384 3.20 1.58 -24.80
CA SER A 384 2.88 0.79 -26.01
C SER A 384 1.38 0.48 -26.18
N ILE A 385 0.58 0.71 -25.14
CA ILE A 385 -0.87 0.41 -25.11
C ILE A 385 -1.68 1.71 -25.14
N ALA A 386 -1.11 2.80 -24.64
CA ALA A 386 -1.78 4.11 -24.56
C ALA A 386 -2.00 4.79 -25.92
N GLN A 387 -1.29 4.34 -26.97
CA GLN A 387 -1.30 4.90 -28.34
C GLN A 387 -2.60 4.64 -29.07
#